data_3546c2b66df0fd4946331766471f4813
#
_entry.id   3546c2b66df0fd4946331766471f4813
#
_cell.length_a   1.000
_cell.length_b   1.000
_cell.length_c   1.000
_cell.angle_alpha   90.00
_cell.angle_beta   90.00
_cell.angle_gamma   90.00
#
_symmetry.space_group_name_H-M   'P 1'
#
loop_
_entity.id
_entity.type
_entity.pdbx_description
1 polymer ?
#
loop_
_entity_poly.entity_id
_entity_poly.type
_entity_poly.pdbx_seq_one_letter_code
_entity_poly.pdbx_strand_id
1 'polypeptide(L)'
;MIYTEYDPLQSVIVGDTYAPGDVDHLLHKGNTSQFNKILEDTKQDLDNLADFLKQGKVEVHRPHIHNYDSVKMPQFDVQLPIAPVVPRDALMVMGNNIIQTYTSYTDRYFDAISYYPIFEKLFQQGYR
;
A
#
# COMPACT_ATOMS: atom_id res chain seq x y z
N MET A 1 -1.21 -5.67 19.81
CA MET A 1 -2.35 -6.60 19.65
C MET A 1 -3.61 -5.80 19.62
N ILE A 2 -4.41 -5.88 18.58
CA ILE A 2 -5.67 -5.13 18.44
C ILE A 2 -6.79 -6.16 18.29
N TYR A 3 -7.77 -6.12 19.19
CA TYR A 3 -8.94 -6.99 19.16
C TYR A 3 -10.24 -6.21 18.91
N THR A 4 -10.21 -4.90 19.12
CA THR A 4 -11.35 -4.03 18.87
C THR A 4 -10.88 -2.73 18.21
N GLU A 5 -11.79 -2.04 17.53
CA GLU A 5 -11.52 -0.71 16.94
C GLU A 5 -11.36 0.41 18.00
N TYR A 6 -11.62 0.10 19.26
CA TYR A 6 -11.48 1.03 20.39
C TYR A 6 -10.17 0.87 21.15
N ASP A 7 -9.37 -0.15 20.82
CA ASP A 7 -8.05 -0.33 21.45
C ASP A 7 -7.11 0.80 21.04
N PRO A 8 -6.23 1.29 21.94
CA PRO A 8 -5.25 2.30 21.59
C PRO A 8 -4.37 1.82 20.44
N LEU A 9 -4.28 2.62 19.38
CA LEU A 9 -3.46 2.32 18.21
C LEU A 9 -1.97 2.35 18.59
N GLN A 10 -1.28 1.23 18.45
CA GLN A 10 0.15 1.09 18.75
C GLN A 10 0.99 1.06 17.49
N SER A 11 0.50 0.42 16.44
CA SER A 11 1.20 0.23 15.19
C SER A 11 0.21 0.22 14.03
N VAL A 12 0.59 0.78 12.90
CA VAL A 12 -0.28 0.88 11.72
C VAL A 12 0.52 0.79 10.43
N ILE A 13 -0.09 0.25 9.39
CA ILE A 13 0.42 0.32 8.03
C ILE A 13 -0.30 1.48 7.33
N VAL A 14 0.45 2.51 6.97
CA VAL A 14 -0.04 3.60 6.12
C VAL A 14 0.40 3.33 4.69
N GLY A 15 -0.53 3.38 3.75
CA GLY A 15 -0.26 3.14 2.34
C GLY A 15 0.78 4.10 1.74
N ASP A 16 1.22 3.78 0.54
CA ASP A 16 2.11 4.65 -0.24
C ASP A 16 1.71 4.62 -1.72
N THR A 17 2.28 5.52 -2.51
CA THR A 17 1.97 5.64 -3.93
C THR A 17 3.25 5.84 -4.75
N TYR A 18 3.14 5.71 -6.08
CA TYR A 18 4.21 6.05 -7.01
C TYR A 18 4.62 7.52 -6.87
N ALA A 19 5.88 7.82 -7.15
CA ALA A 19 6.29 9.19 -7.36
C ALA A 19 5.79 9.72 -8.71
N PRO A 20 5.56 11.03 -8.85
CA PRO A 20 5.26 11.63 -10.14
C PRO A 20 6.30 11.26 -11.20
N GLY A 21 5.86 10.78 -12.35
CA GLY A 21 6.71 10.34 -13.45
C GLY A 21 7.07 8.84 -13.47
N ASP A 22 6.96 8.12 -12.35
CA ASP A 22 7.36 6.71 -12.27
C ASP A 22 6.62 5.81 -13.28
N VAL A 23 5.35 6.13 -13.54
CA VAL A 23 4.45 5.32 -14.38
C VAL A 23 4.00 6.03 -15.67
N ASP A 24 4.63 7.15 -16.03
CA ASP A 24 4.27 7.92 -17.23
C ASP A 24 4.30 7.09 -18.51
N HIS A 25 5.23 6.14 -18.60
CA HIS A 25 5.38 5.24 -19.74
C HIS A 25 4.22 4.23 -19.90
N LEU A 26 3.42 4.01 -18.85
CA LEU A 26 2.25 3.13 -18.85
C LEU A 26 0.95 3.90 -19.13
N LEU A 27 0.97 5.22 -19.05
CA LEU A 27 -0.20 6.07 -19.23
C LEU A 27 -0.43 6.40 -20.70
N HIS A 28 -1.71 6.53 -21.08
CA HIS A 28 -2.05 7.03 -22.39
C HIS A 28 -1.67 8.51 -22.54
N LYS A 29 -1.10 8.87 -23.70
CA LYS A 29 -0.71 10.25 -24.01
C LYS A 29 -1.88 11.23 -23.79
N GLY A 30 -1.67 12.21 -22.92
CA GLY A 30 -2.62 13.30 -22.66
C GLY A 30 -3.05 13.48 -21.22
N ASN A 31 -2.90 12.47 -20.35
CA ASN A 31 -3.37 12.52 -18.96
C ASN A 31 -2.25 12.53 -17.92
N THR A 32 -0.99 12.50 -18.33
CA THR A 32 0.17 12.36 -17.44
C THR A 32 0.28 13.49 -16.42
N SER A 33 0.06 14.74 -16.84
CA SER A 33 0.16 15.90 -15.94
C SER A 33 -0.86 15.87 -14.81
N GLN A 34 -2.12 15.56 -15.14
CA GLN A 34 -3.19 15.47 -14.15
C GLN A 34 -2.97 14.28 -13.22
N PHE A 35 -2.55 13.14 -13.77
CA PHE A 35 -2.26 11.94 -12.99
C PHE A 35 -1.10 12.16 -12.04
N ASN A 36 -0.01 12.78 -12.51
CA ASN A 36 1.14 13.11 -11.67
C ASN A 36 0.78 14.08 -10.54
N LYS A 37 -0.13 15.01 -10.79
CA LYS A 37 -0.64 15.89 -9.73
C LYS A 37 -1.40 15.10 -8.67
N ILE A 38 -2.23 14.14 -9.05
CA ILE A 38 -2.93 13.24 -8.12
C ILE A 38 -1.92 12.42 -7.30
N LEU A 39 -0.88 11.88 -7.93
CA LEU A 39 0.17 11.13 -7.21
C LEU A 39 0.89 12.00 -6.19
N GLU A 40 1.25 13.24 -6.58
CA GLU A 40 1.91 14.21 -5.69
C GLU A 40 1.06 14.53 -4.47
N ASP A 41 -0.22 14.89 -4.69
CA ASP A 41 -1.16 15.23 -3.63
C ASP A 41 -1.42 14.01 -2.72
N THR A 42 -1.63 12.82 -3.30
CA THR A 42 -1.83 11.58 -2.55
C THR A 42 -0.61 11.25 -1.70
N LYS A 43 0.59 11.36 -2.26
CA LYS A 43 1.81 11.10 -1.51
C LYS A 43 1.97 12.06 -0.34
N GLN A 44 1.73 13.34 -0.56
CA GLN A 44 1.78 14.34 0.49
C GLN A 44 0.77 14.08 1.61
N ASP A 45 -0.45 13.70 1.27
CA ASP A 45 -1.48 13.38 2.26
C ASP A 45 -1.11 12.15 3.10
N LEU A 46 -0.59 11.09 2.46
CA LEU A 46 -0.14 9.88 3.15
C LEU A 46 1.08 10.15 4.03
N ASP A 47 2.01 11.00 3.61
CA ASP A 47 3.18 11.38 4.39
C ASP A 47 2.77 12.24 5.60
N ASN A 48 1.85 13.19 5.42
CA ASN A 48 1.28 13.99 6.50
C ASN A 48 0.57 13.11 7.55
N LEU A 49 -0.22 12.13 7.09
CA LEU A 49 -0.89 11.17 7.97
C LEU A 49 0.14 10.34 8.75
N ALA A 50 1.17 9.83 8.08
CA ALA A 50 2.22 9.05 8.71
C ALA A 50 2.95 9.85 9.79
N ASP A 51 3.27 11.11 9.52
CA ASP A 51 3.96 11.98 10.47
C ASP A 51 3.06 12.38 11.65
N PHE A 52 1.79 12.64 11.41
CA PHE A 52 0.82 12.87 12.48
C PHE A 52 0.73 11.66 13.44
N LEU A 53 0.66 10.45 12.91
CA LEU A 53 0.60 9.23 13.71
C LEU A 53 1.88 8.99 14.50
N LYS A 54 3.06 9.25 13.90
CA LYS A 54 4.35 9.17 14.60
C LYS A 54 4.45 10.17 15.76
N GLN A 55 3.93 11.39 15.60
CA GLN A 55 3.84 12.37 16.69
C GLN A 55 2.99 11.84 17.85
N GLY A 56 1.94 11.08 17.54
CA GLY A 56 1.13 10.33 18.52
C GLY A 56 1.80 9.09 19.09
N LYS A 57 3.10 8.86 18.82
CA LYS A 57 3.88 7.68 19.25
C LYS A 57 3.34 6.35 18.68
N VAL A 58 2.67 6.38 17.56
CA VAL A 58 2.26 5.18 16.84
C VAL A 58 3.41 4.72 15.94
N GLU A 59 3.74 3.43 15.97
CA GLU A 59 4.69 2.85 15.03
C GLU A 59 4.06 2.79 13.65
N VAL A 60 4.66 3.47 12.65
CA VAL A 60 4.15 3.53 11.29
C VAL A 60 5.02 2.70 10.37
N HIS A 61 4.39 1.74 9.69
CA HIS A 61 5.00 0.96 8.62
C HIS A 61 4.54 1.50 7.27
N ARG A 62 5.44 1.53 6.28
CA ARG A 62 5.14 1.93 4.90
C ARG A 62 5.43 0.76 3.97
N PRO A 63 4.55 0.48 3.00
CA PRO A 63 4.81 -0.55 2.00
C PRO A 63 5.98 -0.14 1.11
N HIS A 64 6.65 -1.13 0.54
CA HIS A 64 7.66 -0.89 -0.48
C HIS A 64 6.99 -0.69 -1.83
N ILE A 65 7.30 0.43 -2.50
CA ILE A 65 6.82 0.68 -3.85
C ILE A 65 7.71 -0.05 -4.85
N HIS A 66 7.11 -0.95 -5.60
CA HIS A 66 7.77 -1.61 -6.72
C HIS A 66 7.44 -0.86 -8.01
N ASN A 67 8.44 -0.57 -8.82
CA ASN A 67 8.23 -0.09 -10.17
C ASN A 67 7.85 -1.28 -11.05
N TYR A 68 6.56 -1.51 -11.18
CA TYR A 68 6.05 -2.54 -12.07
C TYR A 68 5.83 -1.96 -13.46
N ASP A 69 6.39 -2.63 -14.47
CA ASP A 69 5.91 -2.49 -15.83
C ASP A 69 4.56 -3.21 -16.00
N SER A 70 3.92 -3.01 -17.15
CA SER A 70 2.76 -3.82 -17.49
C SER A 70 3.10 -5.31 -17.41
N VAL A 71 2.24 -6.09 -16.76
CA VAL A 71 2.47 -7.53 -16.56
C VAL A 71 1.44 -8.31 -17.31
N LYS A 72 1.91 -9.27 -18.12
CA LYS A 72 1.04 -10.24 -18.82
C LYS A 72 0.97 -11.52 -18.01
N MET A 73 -0.24 -11.89 -17.63
CA MET A 73 -0.55 -13.16 -16.99
C MET A 73 -1.30 -14.07 -17.96
N PRO A 74 -1.30 -15.39 -17.75
CA PRO A 74 -2.00 -16.30 -18.66
C PRO A 74 -3.50 -16.02 -18.83
N GLN A 75 -4.14 -15.43 -17.80
CA GLN A 75 -5.58 -15.19 -17.74
C GLN A 75 -5.99 -13.73 -17.90
N PHE A 76 -5.05 -12.79 -17.70
CA PHE A 76 -5.32 -11.34 -17.76
C PHE A 76 -4.03 -10.54 -17.91
N ASP A 77 -4.19 -9.33 -18.41
CA ASP A 77 -3.09 -8.36 -18.49
C ASP A 77 -3.29 -7.26 -17.44
N VAL A 78 -2.20 -6.89 -16.76
CA VAL A 78 -2.15 -5.73 -15.87
C VAL A 78 -1.41 -4.61 -16.60
N GLN A 79 -2.15 -3.59 -17.03
CA GLN A 79 -1.59 -2.47 -17.78
C GLN A 79 -0.87 -1.48 -16.87
N LEU A 80 -1.49 -1.14 -15.74
CA LEU A 80 -0.97 -0.26 -14.72
C LEU A 80 -1.28 -0.87 -13.35
N PRO A 81 -0.30 -1.53 -12.72
CA PRO A 81 -0.46 -1.99 -11.35
C PRO A 81 -0.78 -0.80 -10.43
N ILE A 82 -1.78 -0.95 -9.57
CA ILE A 82 -2.13 0.10 -8.61
C ILE A 82 -1.15 0.05 -7.45
N ALA A 83 -0.67 1.22 -7.01
CA ALA A 83 0.18 1.33 -5.84
C ALA A 83 -0.60 0.97 -4.55
N PRO A 84 0.08 0.49 -3.50
CA PRO A 84 -0.55 0.04 -2.24
C PRO A 84 -1.02 1.21 -1.37
N VAL A 85 -1.91 2.05 -1.90
CA VAL A 85 -2.43 3.26 -1.23
C VAL A 85 -3.32 2.91 -0.04
N VAL A 86 -4.13 1.84 -0.17
CA VAL A 86 -5.15 1.46 0.82
C VAL A 86 -4.86 0.05 1.36
N PRO A 87 -4.06 -0.09 2.42
CA PRO A 87 -3.69 -1.39 2.99
C PRO A 87 -4.87 -2.26 3.41
N ARG A 88 -5.92 -1.66 3.97
CA ARG A 88 -7.10 -2.40 4.48
C ARG A 88 -7.82 -3.22 3.41
N ASP A 89 -7.66 -2.88 2.14
CA ASP A 89 -8.29 -3.61 1.04
C ASP A 89 -7.55 -4.92 0.72
N ALA A 90 -6.27 -5.00 1.11
CA ALA A 90 -5.42 -6.17 0.90
C ALA A 90 -5.13 -6.94 2.19
N LEU A 91 -5.39 -6.33 3.35
CA LEU A 91 -4.99 -6.86 4.65
C LEU A 91 -6.08 -6.67 5.70
N MET A 92 -6.21 -7.68 6.56
CA MET A 92 -6.99 -7.59 7.79
C MET A 92 -6.13 -8.05 8.96
N VAL A 93 -6.17 -7.31 10.06
CA VAL A 93 -5.45 -7.66 11.30
C VAL A 93 -6.47 -8.05 12.37
N MET A 94 -6.25 -9.22 12.98
CA MET A 94 -7.06 -9.70 14.09
C MET A 94 -6.14 -10.28 15.18
N GLY A 95 -6.02 -9.57 16.28
CA GLY A 95 -5.08 -9.96 17.35
C GLY A 95 -3.64 -9.95 16.84
N ASN A 96 -3.01 -11.11 16.79
CA ASN A 96 -1.66 -11.32 16.26
C ASN A 96 -1.64 -11.85 14.82
N ASN A 97 -2.81 -12.00 14.21
CA ASN A 97 -2.88 -12.58 12.87
C ASN A 97 -3.01 -11.46 11.84
N ILE A 98 -2.20 -11.56 10.80
CA ILE A 98 -2.29 -10.72 9.61
C ILE A 98 -2.85 -11.59 8.49
N ILE A 99 -4.04 -11.27 8.05
CA ILE A 99 -4.76 -12.03 7.04
C ILE A 99 -4.65 -11.26 5.73
N GLN A 100 -3.99 -11.86 4.76
CA GLN A 100 -3.98 -11.32 3.40
C GLN A 100 -5.34 -11.61 2.75
N THR A 101 -5.97 -10.56 2.22
CA THR A 101 -7.21 -10.66 1.46
C THR A 101 -6.92 -10.51 -0.03
N TYR A 102 -7.80 -11.09 -0.85
CA TYR A 102 -7.71 -10.93 -2.30
C TYR A 102 -8.71 -9.88 -2.75
N THR A 103 -8.29 -9.10 -3.73
CA THR A 103 -9.16 -8.11 -4.39
C THR A 103 -9.70 -8.68 -5.70
N SER A 104 -10.87 -8.22 -6.12
CA SER A 104 -11.47 -8.58 -7.40
C SER A 104 -10.87 -7.80 -8.59
N TYR A 105 -10.00 -6.82 -8.32
CA TYR A 105 -9.38 -6.00 -9.35
C TYR A 105 -8.03 -6.59 -9.75
N THR A 106 -7.87 -6.91 -11.02
CA THR A 106 -6.62 -7.47 -11.59
C THR A 106 -5.43 -6.54 -11.40
N ASP A 107 -5.64 -5.23 -11.50
CA ASP A 107 -4.59 -4.22 -11.35
C ASP A 107 -4.01 -4.14 -9.93
N ARG A 108 -4.71 -4.73 -8.95
CA ARG A 108 -4.28 -4.83 -7.56
C ARG A 108 -3.72 -6.20 -7.18
N TYR A 109 -3.54 -7.08 -8.15
CA TYR A 109 -3.07 -8.45 -7.91
C TYR A 109 -1.73 -8.50 -7.17
N PHE A 110 -0.87 -7.50 -7.41
CA PHE A 110 0.47 -7.42 -6.82
C PHE A 110 0.55 -6.58 -5.54
N ASP A 111 -0.55 -6.02 -5.03
CA ASP A 111 -0.55 -5.18 -3.83
C ASP A 111 0.15 -5.87 -2.64
N ALA A 112 -0.12 -7.15 -2.44
CA ALA A 112 0.41 -7.90 -1.32
C ALA A 112 1.94 -7.95 -1.28
N ILE A 113 2.60 -7.96 -2.44
CA ILE A 113 4.07 -8.03 -2.54
C ILE A 113 4.70 -6.81 -1.88
N SER A 114 4.05 -5.65 -1.99
CA SER A 114 4.52 -4.40 -1.38
C SER A 114 4.57 -4.43 0.15
N TYR A 115 3.81 -5.35 0.77
CA TYR A 115 3.75 -5.49 2.23
C TYR A 115 4.67 -6.58 2.79
N TYR A 116 5.27 -7.44 1.95
CA TYR A 116 6.10 -8.55 2.43
C TYR A 116 7.24 -8.13 3.35
N PRO A 117 7.98 -7.03 3.11
CA PRO A 117 9.02 -6.60 4.05
C PRO A 117 8.48 -6.23 5.44
N ILE A 118 7.23 -5.73 5.49
CA ILE A 118 6.54 -5.45 6.76
C ILE A 118 6.15 -6.76 7.44
N PHE A 119 5.63 -7.73 6.68
CA PHE A 119 5.24 -9.03 7.22
C PHE A 119 6.43 -9.77 7.81
N GLU A 120 7.57 -9.78 7.15
CA GLU A 120 8.80 -10.38 7.67
C GLU A 120 9.19 -9.78 9.02
N LYS A 121 9.17 -8.45 9.13
CA LYS A 121 9.45 -7.75 10.38
C LYS A 121 8.46 -8.13 11.48
N LEU A 122 7.16 -8.09 11.18
CA LEU A 122 6.09 -8.39 12.13
C LEU A 122 6.11 -9.87 12.55
N PHE A 123 6.40 -10.77 11.62
CA PHE A 123 6.54 -12.20 11.90
C PHE A 123 7.67 -12.47 12.92
N GLN A 124 8.82 -11.78 12.78
CA GLN A 124 9.92 -11.85 13.74
C GLN A 124 9.51 -11.33 15.13
N GLN A 125 8.50 -10.46 15.21
CA GLN A 125 7.95 -9.95 16.47
C GLN A 125 6.82 -10.83 17.05
N GLY A 126 6.53 -11.98 16.44
CA GLY A 126 5.55 -12.95 16.91
C GLY A 126 4.14 -12.82 16.32
N TYR A 127 3.96 -11.99 15.30
CA TYR A 127 2.74 -12.01 14.50
C TYR A 127 2.70 -13.24 13.58
N ARG A 128 1.52 -13.62 13.13
CA ARG A 128 1.27 -14.80 12.29
C ARG A 128 0.51 -14.43 11.04
#